data_4a73669c94924abd6d3d23d068064d32
#
_entry.id   4a73669c94924abd6d3d23d068064d32
#
_cell.length_a   1.000
_cell.length_b   1.000
_cell.length_c   1.000
_cell.angle_alpha   90.00
_cell.angle_beta   90.00
_cell.angle_gamma   90.00
#
_symmetry.space_group_name_H-M   'P 1'
#
loop_
_entity.id
_entity.type
_entity.pdbx_description
1 polymer ?
#
loop_
_entity_poly.entity_id
_entity_poly.type
_entity_poly.pdbx_seq_one_letter_code
_entity_poly.pdbx_strand_id
1 'polypeptide(L)'
;AHRLSKEYNELLETDEKRSEILKEMGIIGDSFYLQGPVQFDYGCLTSIGANSYANFNFTCVDCCPVTIGANVFMGPNVSLLTPMHPLRWQDRNQYQKQNGTLTDKEYARPITIGDNCWIAGNVTICGGVTIGEGCVIGAGSVVTRDIPANSLAVGVPCRVIREITEEDALENHPELF
;
A
#
# COMPACT_ATOMS: atom_id res chain seq x y z
N ALA A 1 2.36 -6.02 15.54
CA ALA A 1 2.33 -4.73 14.83
C ALA A 1 1.36 -3.73 15.46
N HIS A 2 0.11 -4.08 15.84
CA HIS A 2 -0.92 -3.12 16.33
C HIS A 2 -0.45 -2.27 17.52
N ARG A 3 0.22 -2.86 18.54
CA ARG A 3 0.81 -2.09 19.66
C ARG A 3 1.87 -1.10 19.15
N LEU A 4 2.73 -1.56 18.27
CA LEU A 4 3.82 -0.73 17.70
C LEU A 4 3.29 0.38 16.78
N SER A 5 2.25 0.11 15.98
CA SER A 5 1.58 1.16 15.19
C SER A 5 1.00 2.25 16.10
N LYS A 6 0.36 1.87 17.21
CA LYS A 6 -0.15 2.84 18.18
C LYS A 6 0.98 3.68 18.78
N GLU A 7 2.05 3.04 19.24
CA GLU A 7 3.21 3.73 19.81
C GLU A 7 3.87 4.70 18.79
N TYR A 8 4.04 4.24 17.53
CA TYR A 8 4.53 5.08 16.44
C TYR A 8 3.67 6.33 16.22
N ASN A 9 2.35 6.17 16.26
CA ASN A 9 1.39 7.24 15.98
C ASN A 9 1.29 8.27 17.11
N GLU A 10 1.75 7.97 18.32
CA GLU A 10 1.81 8.88 19.47
C GLU A 10 3.07 9.75 19.48
N LEU A 11 4.08 9.41 18.67
CA LEU A 11 5.35 10.14 18.60
C LEU A 11 5.29 11.33 17.64
N LEU A 12 6.06 12.36 17.94
CA LEU A 12 6.28 13.48 17.02
C LEU A 12 7.03 13.00 15.76
N GLU A 13 6.81 13.68 14.66
CA GLU A 13 7.44 13.35 13.37
C GLU A 13 8.97 13.37 13.39
N THR A 14 9.55 14.19 14.26
CA THR A 14 11.00 14.35 14.43
C THR A 14 11.63 13.35 15.42
N ASP A 15 10.82 12.47 16.02
CA ASP A 15 11.33 11.53 17.03
C ASP A 15 12.03 10.35 16.34
N GLU A 16 13.33 10.19 16.62
CA GLU A 16 14.16 9.12 16.06
C GLU A 16 13.66 7.72 16.43
N LYS A 17 12.94 7.58 17.54
CA LYS A 17 12.34 6.33 18.00
C LYS A 17 11.34 5.74 16.98
N ARG A 18 10.78 6.57 16.10
CA ARG A 18 9.89 6.10 15.03
C ARG A 18 10.57 5.07 14.13
N SER A 19 11.83 5.32 13.76
CA SER A 19 12.59 4.38 12.93
C SER A 19 12.88 3.05 13.65
N GLU A 20 13.13 3.10 14.96
CA GLU A 20 13.36 1.92 15.78
C GLU A 20 12.09 1.06 15.88
N ILE A 21 10.92 1.69 16.04
CA ILE A 21 9.63 1.01 16.08
C ILE A 21 9.33 0.30 14.75
N LEU A 22 9.61 0.93 13.61
CA LEU A 22 9.41 0.29 12.30
C LEU A 22 10.32 -0.94 12.13
N LYS A 23 11.56 -0.87 12.62
CA LYS A 23 12.49 -2.01 12.65
C LYS A 23 12.02 -3.12 13.61
N GLU A 24 11.54 -2.76 14.81
CA GLU A 24 10.96 -3.73 15.77
C GLU A 24 9.72 -4.41 15.18
N MET A 25 8.92 -3.67 14.39
CA MET A 25 7.76 -4.21 13.67
C MET A 25 8.16 -5.21 12.58
N GLY A 26 9.42 -5.18 12.15
CA GLY A 26 9.98 -6.07 11.14
C GLY A 26 9.82 -5.57 9.71
N ILE A 27 9.46 -4.30 9.51
CA ILE A 27 9.39 -3.69 8.18
C ILE A 27 10.80 -3.66 7.58
N ILE A 28 10.93 -4.18 6.36
CA ILE A 28 12.21 -4.27 5.65
C ILE A 28 12.40 -3.01 4.80
N GLY A 29 13.55 -2.36 4.96
CA GLY A 29 13.96 -1.22 4.14
C GLY A 29 14.65 -0.13 4.95
N ASP A 30 15.31 0.75 4.22
CA ASP A 30 16.02 1.90 4.75
C ASP A 30 15.63 3.17 3.99
N SER A 31 15.82 4.34 4.63
CA SER A 31 15.67 5.64 3.96
C SER A 31 14.28 5.89 3.35
N PHE A 32 13.22 5.38 3.97
CA PHE A 32 11.84 5.73 3.65
C PHE A 32 11.20 6.51 4.81
N TYR A 33 10.07 7.18 4.55
CA TYR A 33 9.36 7.95 5.57
C TYR A 33 7.86 7.71 5.54
N LEU A 34 7.28 7.45 6.72
CA LEU A 34 5.84 7.32 6.92
C LEU A 34 5.36 8.47 7.80
N GLN A 35 4.50 9.33 7.28
CA GLN A 35 4.01 10.53 7.98
C GLN A 35 3.23 10.18 9.25
N GLY A 36 2.42 9.15 9.20
CA GLY A 36 1.50 8.75 10.27
C GLY A 36 0.20 9.60 10.32
N PRO A 37 -0.83 9.12 11.01
CA PRO A 37 -0.87 7.78 11.59
C PRO A 37 -0.77 6.66 10.56
N VAL A 38 -0.22 5.51 10.98
CA VAL A 38 -0.10 4.31 10.17
C VAL A 38 -0.79 3.12 10.84
N GLN A 39 -1.23 2.18 10.04
CA GLN A 39 -1.80 0.91 10.51
C GLN A 39 -1.16 -0.25 9.75
N PHE A 40 -0.59 -1.20 10.49
CA PHE A 40 -0.06 -2.45 9.94
C PHE A 40 -0.72 -3.63 10.65
N ASP A 41 -1.02 -4.68 9.89
CA ASP A 41 -1.53 -5.93 10.48
C ASP A 41 -0.39 -6.75 11.07
N TYR A 42 0.63 -7.05 10.29
CA TYR A 42 1.84 -7.77 10.72
C TYR A 42 3.10 -6.90 10.70
N GLY A 43 3.29 -6.08 9.69
CA GLY A 43 4.47 -5.25 9.45
C GLY A 43 5.64 -6.04 8.84
N CYS A 44 5.95 -7.20 9.40
CA CYS A 44 7.09 -8.03 8.97
C CYS A 44 6.94 -8.65 7.56
N LEU A 45 5.80 -8.52 6.93
CA LEU A 45 5.56 -8.93 5.54
C LEU A 45 5.64 -7.77 4.56
N THR A 46 6.00 -6.57 5.04
CA THR A 46 6.10 -5.35 4.23
C THR A 46 7.55 -4.95 4.01
N SER A 47 7.91 -4.69 2.75
CA SER A 47 9.19 -4.08 2.36
C SER A 47 8.96 -2.76 1.63
N ILE A 48 9.78 -1.74 1.94
CA ILE A 48 9.67 -0.39 1.39
C ILE A 48 11.05 0.05 0.88
N GLY A 49 11.13 0.42 -0.38
CA GLY A 49 12.34 0.88 -1.03
C GLY A 49 12.73 2.30 -0.61
N ALA A 50 13.99 2.65 -0.87
CA ALA A 50 14.59 3.93 -0.50
C ALA A 50 13.84 5.14 -1.10
N ASN A 51 13.86 6.26 -0.39
CA ASN A 51 13.23 7.52 -0.75
C ASN A 51 11.70 7.45 -0.94
N SER A 52 11.08 6.36 -0.52
CA SER A 52 9.63 6.23 -0.59
C SER A 52 8.97 6.93 0.59
N TYR A 53 7.76 7.45 0.35
CA TYR A 53 7.02 8.25 1.31
C TYR A 53 5.56 7.82 1.35
N ALA A 54 4.97 7.70 2.54
CA ALA A 54 3.54 7.60 2.72
C ALA A 54 3.02 8.74 3.59
N ASN A 55 1.96 9.39 3.11
CA ASN A 55 1.26 10.46 3.80
C ASN A 55 0.32 9.90 4.89
N PHE A 56 -0.51 10.75 5.50
CA PHE A 56 -1.41 10.43 6.61
C PHE A 56 -2.33 9.24 6.34
N ASN A 57 -2.61 8.47 7.39
CA ASN A 57 -3.55 7.35 7.40
C ASN A 57 -3.18 6.23 6.42
N PHE A 58 -1.88 5.96 6.26
CA PHE A 58 -1.44 4.80 5.51
C PHE A 58 -1.85 3.50 6.21
N THR A 59 -2.55 2.64 5.48
CA THR A 59 -3.03 1.35 6.00
C THR A 59 -2.46 0.22 5.16
N CYS A 60 -1.77 -0.73 5.79
CA CYS A 60 -1.23 -1.91 5.16
C CYS A 60 -1.69 -3.17 5.91
N VAL A 61 -2.67 -3.86 5.34
CA VAL A 61 -3.14 -5.15 5.87
C VAL A 61 -2.33 -6.24 5.19
N ASP A 62 -1.14 -6.48 5.71
CA ASP A 62 -0.12 -7.33 5.13
C ASP A 62 -0.18 -8.77 5.65
N CYS A 63 -1.30 -9.47 5.38
CA CYS A 63 -1.41 -10.92 5.61
C CYS A 63 -0.62 -11.74 4.57
N CYS A 64 -0.06 -11.09 3.55
CA CYS A 64 0.77 -11.64 2.49
C CYS A 64 1.82 -10.59 2.11
N PRO A 65 2.94 -10.95 1.46
CA PRO A 65 3.99 -9.99 1.14
C PRO A 65 3.48 -8.74 0.41
N VAL A 66 3.91 -7.58 0.90
CA VAL A 66 3.72 -6.27 0.28
C VAL A 66 5.10 -5.71 -0.05
N THR A 67 5.34 -5.46 -1.33
CA THR A 67 6.59 -4.86 -1.81
C THR A 67 6.32 -3.50 -2.40
N ILE A 68 6.92 -2.47 -1.83
CA ILE A 68 6.88 -1.09 -2.32
C ILE A 68 8.29 -0.75 -2.79
N GLY A 69 8.44 -0.35 -4.04
CA GLY A 69 9.71 0.01 -4.65
C GLY A 69 10.32 1.30 -4.09
N ALA A 70 11.42 1.74 -4.70
CA ALA A 70 12.09 2.98 -4.38
C ALA A 70 11.39 4.20 -5.03
N ASN A 71 11.53 5.38 -4.42
CA ASN A 71 10.94 6.64 -4.91
C ASN A 71 9.42 6.56 -5.13
N VAL A 72 8.71 5.80 -4.31
CA VAL A 72 7.24 5.71 -4.37
C VAL A 72 6.63 6.76 -3.45
N PHE A 73 5.81 7.65 -4.02
CA PHE A 73 5.07 8.64 -3.24
C PHE A 73 3.61 8.23 -3.09
N MET A 74 3.16 8.10 -1.85
CA MET A 74 1.78 7.74 -1.53
C MET A 74 1.08 8.89 -0.82
N GLY A 75 -0.05 9.33 -1.37
CA GLY A 75 -0.91 10.36 -0.77
C GLY A 75 -1.63 9.88 0.49
N PRO A 76 -2.43 10.76 1.12
CA PRO A 76 -3.17 10.39 2.32
C PRO A 76 -4.23 9.31 2.05
N ASN A 77 -4.52 8.50 3.07
CA ASN A 77 -5.53 7.45 3.04
C ASN A 77 -5.28 6.37 1.98
N VAL A 78 -4.03 6.06 1.66
CA VAL A 78 -3.70 4.91 0.80
C VAL A 78 -3.84 3.63 1.62
N SER A 79 -4.52 2.63 1.03
CA SER A 79 -4.76 1.33 1.65
C SER A 79 -4.26 0.20 0.75
N LEU A 80 -3.41 -0.68 1.31
CA LEU A 80 -2.91 -1.89 0.68
C LEU A 80 -3.54 -3.08 1.39
N LEU A 81 -4.41 -3.82 0.69
CA LEU A 81 -5.28 -4.84 1.30
C LEU A 81 -4.98 -6.20 0.67
N THR A 82 -4.11 -7.00 1.29
CA THR A 82 -3.76 -8.34 0.78
C THR A 82 -4.81 -9.40 1.08
N PRO A 83 -5.56 -9.37 2.22
CA PRO A 83 -6.48 -10.44 2.57
C PRO A 83 -7.75 -10.42 1.74
N MET A 84 -8.32 -11.57 1.56
CA MET A 84 -9.54 -11.82 0.81
C MET A 84 -10.34 -12.96 1.44
N HIS A 85 -11.65 -12.92 1.30
CA HIS A 85 -12.55 -13.97 1.75
C HIS A 85 -13.27 -14.65 0.58
N PRO A 86 -13.73 -15.90 0.73
CA PRO A 86 -14.61 -16.54 -0.24
C PRO A 86 -15.84 -15.71 -0.55
N LEU A 87 -16.22 -15.63 -1.84
CA LEU A 87 -17.40 -14.85 -2.26
C LEU A 87 -18.70 -15.45 -1.73
N ARG A 88 -18.81 -16.80 -1.74
CA ARG A 88 -19.97 -17.47 -1.19
C ARG A 88 -19.98 -17.34 0.33
N TRP A 89 -21.09 -16.85 0.90
CA TRP A 89 -21.21 -16.68 2.34
C TRP A 89 -21.11 -18.02 3.11
N GLN A 90 -21.57 -19.14 2.51
CA GLN A 90 -21.48 -20.48 3.08
C GLN A 90 -20.02 -20.93 3.26
N ASP A 91 -19.10 -20.43 2.44
CA ASP A 91 -17.67 -20.72 2.51
C ASP A 91 -16.91 -19.71 3.38
N ARG A 92 -17.46 -18.49 3.55
CA ARG A 92 -16.86 -17.38 4.29
C ARG A 92 -17.22 -17.37 5.77
N ASN A 93 -18.46 -17.80 6.11
CA ASN A 93 -18.91 -17.69 7.49
C ASN A 93 -18.08 -18.56 8.43
N GLN A 94 -18.01 -18.13 9.67
CA GLN A 94 -17.32 -18.87 10.73
C GLN A 94 -17.88 -20.29 10.86
N TYR A 95 -16.99 -21.22 11.09
CA TYR A 95 -17.28 -22.62 11.41
C TYR A 95 -16.44 -23.08 12.59
N GLN A 96 -16.91 -24.11 13.27
CA GLN A 96 -16.22 -24.69 14.40
C GLN A 96 -15.29 -25.82 13.94
N LYS A 97 -14.01 -25.73 14.27
CA LYS A 97 -13.05 -26.83 14.09
C LYS A 97 -13.35 -27.98 15.06
N GLN A 98 -12.79 -29.18 14.81
CA GLN A 98 -12.94 -30.35 15.68
C GLN A 98 -12.49 -30.09 17.13
N ASN A 99 -11.56 -29.18 17.36
CA ASN A 99 -11.10 -28.78 18.68
C ASN A 99 -11.98 -27.71 19.36
N GLY A 100 -13.12 -27.36 18.78
CA GLY A 100 -14.07 -26.39 19.32
C GLY A 100 -13.74 -24.91 18.98
N THR A 101 -12.63 -24.61 18.33
CA THR A 101 -12.24 -23.24 17.96
C THR A 101 -13.09 -22.74 16.82
N LEU A 102 -13.67 -21.54 16.94
CA LEU A 102 -14.30 -20.84 15.84
C LEU A 102 -13.23 -20.27 14.91
N THR A 103 -13.43 -20.40 13.60
CA THR A 103 -12.55 -19.90 12.56
C THR A 103 -13.36 -19.63 11.30
N ASP A 104 -12.81 -18.88 10.38
CA ASP A 104 -13.32 -18.66 9.03
C ASP A 104 -12.25 -19.05 7.99
N LYS A 105 -12.61 -18.98 6.72
CA LYS A 105 -11.67 -19.15 5.62
C LYS A 105 -11.26 -17.78 5.10
N GLU A 106 -9.98 -17.55 5.15
CA GLU A 106 -9.34 -16.37 4.61
C GLU A 106 -8.16 -16.80 3.73
N TYR A 107 -7.86 -16.04 2.72
CA TYR A 107 -6.67 -16.16 1.88
C TYR A 107 -6.14 -14.78 1.54
N ALA A 108 -4.89 -14.70 1.16
CA ALA A 108 -4.25 -13.44 0.80
C ALA A 108 -3.47 -13.59 -0.51
N ARG A 109 -3.26 -12.48 -1.20
CA ARG A 109 -2.39 -12.40 -2.36
C ARG A 109 -1.44 -11.21 -2.22
N PRO A 110 -0.17 -11.35 -2.66
CA PRO A 110 0.81 -10.29 -2.51
C PRO A 110 0.42 -9.05 -3.31
N ILE A 111 0.95 -7.89 -2.88
CA ILE A 111 0.87 -6.63 -3.61
C ILE A 111 2.29 -6.20 -3.95
N THR A 112 2.51 -5.74 -5.18
CA THR A 112 3.78 -5.18 -5.62
C THR A 112 3.54 -3.81 -6.26
N ILE A 113 4.30 -2.80 -5.81
CA ILE A 113 4.34 -1.46 -6.42
C ILE A 113 5.79 -1.25 -6.88
N GLY A 114 5.98 -1.05 -8.18
CA GLY A 114 7.28 -0.78 -8.78
C GLY A 114 7.86 0.55 -8.37
N ASP A 115 9.12 0.79 -8.76
CA ASP A 115 9.83 2.03 -8.46
C ASP A 115 9.17 3.26 -9.13
N ASN A 116 9.45 4.45 -8.59
CA ASN A 116 9.07 5.73 -9.20
C ASN A 116 7.56 5.91 -9.41
N CYS A 117 6.73 5.27 -8.60
CA CYS A 117 5.28 5.41 -8.69
C CYS A 117 4.75 6.57 -7.83
N TRP A 118 3.69 7.20 -8.33
CA TRP A 118 2.88 8.12 -7.55
C TRP A 118 1.48 7.54 -7.35
N ILE A 119 1.16 7.20 -6.11
CA ILE A 119 -0.16 6.73 -5.69
C ILE A 119 -0.85 7.89 -5.00
N ALA A 120 -1.82 8.51 -5.64
CA ALA A 120 -2.50 9.68 -5.10
C ALA A 120 -3.39 9.34 -3.87
N GLY A 121 -4.01 10.35 -3.27
CA GLY A 121 -4.80 10.15 -2.05
C GLY A 121 -6.05 9.29 -2.24
N ASN A 122 -6.48 8.63 -1.17
CA ASN A 122 -7.67 7.76 -1.12
C ASN A 122 -7.64 6.58 -2.12
N VAL A 123 -6.46 6.07 -2.44
CA VAL A 123 -6.32 4.91 -3.32
C VAL A 123 -6.35 3.62 -2.51
N THR A 124 -7.11 2.65 -2.99
CA THR A 124 -7.12 1.28 -2.45
C THR A 124 -6.53 0.32 -3.47
N ILE A 125 -5.53 -0.47 -3.05
CA ILE A 125 -4.91 -1.51 -3.87
C ILE A 125 -5.28 -2.87 -3.28
N CYS A 126 -5.91 -3.71 -4.09
CA CYS A 126 -6.40 -5.03 -3.69
C CYS A 126 -5.31 -6.10 -3.82
N GLY A 127 -5.44 -7.17 -3.05
CA GLY A 127 -4.53 -8.30 -3.06
C GLY A 127 -4.40 -8.96 -4.45
N GLY A 128 -3.17 -9.28 -4.82
CA GLY A 128 -2.81 -9.89 -6.10
C GLY A 128 -2.46 -8.90 -7.20
N VAL A 129 -2.40 -7.59 -6.89
CA VAL A 129 -2.11 -6.54 -7.87
C VAL A 129 -0.62 -6.26 -7.93
N THR A 130 -0.11 -6.15 -9.16
CA THR A 130 1.21 -5.59 -9.49
C THR A 130 1.03 -4.27 -10.23
N ILE A 131 1.61 -3.19 -9.70
CA ILE A 131 1.73 -1.89 -10.38
C ILE A 131 3.17 -1.78 -10.89
N GLY A 132 3.34 -1.64 -12.20
CA GLY A 132 4.66 -1.47 -12.83
C GLY A 132 5.33 -0.16 -12.42
N GLU A 133 6.62 -0.03 -12.72
CA GLU A 133 7.39 1.17 -12.42
C GLU A 133 6.85 2.41 -13.14
N GLY A 134 7.11 3.61 -12.60
CA GLY A 134 6.78 4.88 -13.25
C GLY A 134 5.29 5.16 -13.39
N CYS A 135 4.42 4.44 -12.67
CA CYS A 135 2.97 4.63 -12.77
C CYS A 135 2.47 5.79 -11.92
N VAL A 136 1.39 6.41 -12.39
CA VAL A 136 0.57 7.34 -11.62
C VAL A 136 -0.83 6.76 -11.44
N ILE A 137 -1.25 6.59 -10.17
CA ILE A 137 -2.60 6.16 -9.82
C ILE A 137 -3.36 7.36 -9.27
N GLY A 138 -4.38 7.80 -10.00
CA GLY A 138 -5.17 8.97 -9.63
C GLY A 138 -6.01 8.79 -8.37
N ALA A 139 -6.27 9.90 -7.69
CA ALA A 139 -6.96 9.92 -6.39
C ALA A 139 -8.34 9.24 -6.43
N GLY A 140 -8.69 8.56 -5.33
CA GLY A 140 -9.95 7.86 -5.18
C GLY A 140 -10.07 6.56 -5.98
N SER A 141 -8.98 6.07 -6.56
CA SER A 141 -9.00 4.85 -7.38
C SER A 141 -9.05 3.57 -6.54
N VAL A 142 -9.69 2.53 -7.08
CA VAL A 142 -9.65 1.17 -6.53
C VAL A 142 -8.99 0.24 -7.56
N VAL A 143 -7.74 -0.15 -7.27
CA VAL A 143 -6.92 -0.96 -8.16
C VAL A 143 -7.18 -2.45 -7.89
N THR A 144 -7.81 -3.11 -8.86
CA THR A 144 -8.24 -4.52 -8.76
C THR A 144 -7.56 -5.43 -9.79
N ARG A 145 -6.65 -4.90 -10.61
CA ARG A 145 -5.90 -5.60 -11.65
C ARG A 145 -4.53 -4.94 -11.81
N ASP A 146 -3.60 -5.69 -12.38
CA ASP A 146 -2.27 -5.19 -12.70
C ASP A 146 -2.32 -3.95 -13.59
N ILE A 147 -1.38 -3.04 -13.34
CA ILE A 147 -1.17 -1.82 -14.12
C ILE A 147 0.23 -1.93 -14.77
N PRO A 148 0.33 -1.88 -16.10
CA PRO A 148 1.63 -1.91 -16.77
C PRO A 148 2.46 -0.68 -16.43
N ALA A 149 3.79 -0.79 -16.56
CA ALA A 149 4.72 0.31 -16.29
C ALA A 149 4.38 1.58 -17.10
N ASN A 150 4.81 2.73 -16.59
CA ASN A 150 4.64 4.04 -17.22
C ASN A 150 3.18 4.38 -17.57
N SER A 151 2.24 4.01 -16.72
CA SER A 151 0.81 4.22 -16.99
C SER A 151 0.19 5.26 -16.06
N LEU A 152 -0.64 6.13 -16.63
CA LEU A 152 -1.64 6.90 -15.90
C LEU A 152 -2.91 6.07 -15.78
N ALA A 153 -3.33 5.72 -14.55
CA ALA A 153 -4.51 4.92 -14.30
C ALA A 153 -5.42 5.56 -13.23
N VAL A 154 -6.73 5.54 -13.43
CA VAL A 154 -7.69 6.17 -12.51
C VAL A 154 -9.00 5.39 -12.42
N GLY A 155 -9.77 5.65 -11.38
CA GLY A 155 -11.20 5.31 -11.28
C GLY A 155 -11.53 4.09 -10.43
N VAL A 156 -12.83 3.78 -10.36
CA VAL A 156 -13.43 2.65 -9.62
C VAL A 156 -14.34 1.86 -10.56
N PRO A 157 -13.87 0.70 -11.04
CA PRO A 157 -12.54 0.11 -10.87
C PRO A 157 -11.47 0.87 -11.65
N CYS A 158 -10.23 0.89 -11.16
CA CYS A 158 -9.11 1.59 -11.79
C CYS A 158 -8.81 1.03 -13.19
N ARG A 159 -8.57 1.93 -14.16
CA ARG A 159 -8.22 1.60 -15.55
C ARG A 159 -7.12 2.50 -16.04
N VAL A 160 -6.26 1.93 -16.88
CA VAL A 160 -5.26 2.70 -17.62
C VAL A 160 -5.97 3.68 -18.56
N ILE A 161 -5.61 4.95 -18.47
CA ILE A 161 -6.11 6.02 -19.33
C ILE A 161 -5.18 6.20 -20.52
N ARG A 162 -3.87 6.23 -20.25
CA ARG A 162 -2.83 6.40 -21.25
C ARG A 162 -1.46 6.03 -20.70
N GLU A 163 -0.51 5.92 -21.56
CA GLU A 163 0.92 5.87 -21.21
C GLU A 163 1.41 7.26 -20.79
N ILE A 164 2.39 7.28 -19.89
CA ILE A 164 3.17 8.47 -19.51
C ILE A 164 4.40 8.50 -20.40
N THR A 165 4.63 9.61 -21.08
CA THR A 165 5.68 9.76 -22.09
C THR A 165 6.50 11.03 -21.85
N GLU A 166 7.50 11.29 -22.69
CA GLU A 166 8.29 12.54 -22.66
C GLU A 166 7.43 13.81 -22.86
N GLU A 167 6.22 13.67 -23.39
CA GLU A 167 5.27 14.79 -23.50
C GLU A 167 4.80 15.29 -22.13
N ASP A 168 4.87 14.43 -21.08
CA ASP A 168 4.54 14.77 -19.71
C ASP A 168 5.71 15.47 -18.97
N ALA A 169 6.84 15.70 -19.62
CA ALA A 169 7.98 16.37 -19.00
C ALA A 169 7.59 17.78 -18.55
N LEU A 170 8.04 18.16 -17.34
CA LEU A 170 7.69 19.43 -16.70
C LEU A 170 7.99 20.66 -17.57
N GLU A 171 9.06 20.60 -18.35
CA GLU A 171 9.45 21.66 -19.29
C GLU A 171 8.40 21.92 -20.38
N ASN A 172 7.53 20.95 -20.67
CA ASN A 172 6.43 21.09 -21.63
C ASN A 172 5.16 21.69 -20.99
N HIS A 173 5.17 21.92 -19.67
CA HIS A 173 4.02 22.39 -18.88
C HIS A 173 4.34 23.62 -18.03
N PRO A 174 4.77 24.75 -18.65
CA PRO A 174 5.17 25.95 -17.91
C PRO A 174 4.00 26.58 -17.11
N GLU A 175 2.75 26.24 -17.43
CA GLU A 175 1.55 26.70 -16.73
C GLU A 175 1.41 26.10 -15.32
N LEU A 176 2.20 25.10 -14.96
CA LEU A 176 2.15 24.46 -13.63
C LEU A 176 2.98 25.20 -12.57
N PHE A 177 3.81 26.20 -12.96
CA PHE A 177 4.73 26.94 -12.08
C PHE A 177 4.82 28.43 -12.40
#